data_25e4f8224e80180a75db3cb82446f913
#
_entry.id   25e4f8224e80180a75db3cb82446f913
#
_cell.length_a   1.000
_cell.length_b   1.000
_cell.length_c   1.000
_cell.angle_alpha   90.00
_cell.angle_beta   90.00
_cell.angle_gamma   90.00
#
_symmetry.space_group_name_H-M   'P 1'
#
loop_
_entity.id
_entity.type
_entity.pdbx_description
1 polymer ?
#
loop_
_entity_poly.entity_id
_entity_poly.type
_entity_poly.pdbx_seq_one_letter_code
_entity_poly.pdbx_strand_id
1 'polypeptide(L)'
;IGAGISGLSCGHFISKKTNNFLILESKDKLGGIIQTNIEQNYICEYGPNTVLLNNEATKEIISDCNLFERIIYPSINNAKNRFVFNNNKITKIPLTPIEFIKTSLLSINSKFKLFFEFLVPRHKKNDTVFNFISKRFGKEFHDKLVVPFITGIYAGNTKRMSAKHSLKNLWNYEQKYGSITKGIIQ
;
A
#
# COMPACT_ATOMS: atom_id res chain seq x y z
N ILE A 1 -7.44 -11.35 -22.50
CA ILE A 1 -8.52 -10.37 -22.70
C ILE A 1 -8.28 -9.20 -21.75
N GLY A 2 -8.41 -7.97 -22.27
CA GLY A 2 -8.16 -6.71 -21.60
C GLY A 2 -6.71 -6.21 -21.76
N ALA A 3 -6.55 -4.98 -22.23
CA ALA A 3 -5.26 -4.31 -22.41
C ALA A 3 -4.98 -3.29 -21.27
N GLY A 4 -5.36 -3.62 -20.06
CA GLY A 4 -4.86 -2.98 -18.86
C GLY A 4 -3.46 -3.50 -18.51
N ILE A 5 -2.86 -2.99 -17.44
CA ILE A 5 -1.48 -3.35 -17.03
C ILE A 5 -1.27 -4.87 -16.91
N SER A 6 -2.25 -5.61 -16.41
CA SER A 6 -2.14 -7.07 -16.26
C SER A 6 -2.08 -7.79 -17.60
N GLY A 7 -2.98 -7.44 -18.54
CA GLY A 7 -2.99 -8.05 -19.88
C GLY A 7 -1.78 -7.67 -20.70
N LEU A 8 -1.37 -6.41 -20.66
CA LEU A 8 -0.17 -5.92 -21.35
C LEU A 8 1.11 -6.57 -20.80
N SER A 9 1.24 -6.68 -19.46
CA SER A 9 2.39 -7.37 -18.85
C SER A 9 2.42 -8.86 -19.23
N CYS A 10 1.28 -9.53 -19.21
CA CYS A 10 1.17 -10.92 -19.63
C CYS A 10 1.59 -11.07 -21.11
N GLY A 11 1.07 -10.20 -21.99
CA GLY A 11 1.44 -10.17 -23.41
C GLY A 11 2.92 -9.91 -23.62
N HIS A 12 3.52 -8.99 -22.86
CA HIS A 12 4.94 -8.71 -22.90
C HIS A 12 5.80 -9.95 -22.62
N PHE A 13 5.50 -10.70 -21.54
CA PHE A 13 6.25 -11.92 -21.23
C PHE A 13 5.97 -13.08 -22.20
N ILE A 14 4.76 -13.15 -22.78
CA ILE A 14 4.44 -14.13 -23.81
C ILE A 14 5.20 -13.82 -25.10
N SER A 15 5.30 -12.54 -25.49
CA SER A 15 5.98 -12.13 -26.72
C SER A 15 7.47 -12.50 -26.77
N LYS A 16 8.11 -12.68 -25.60
CA LYS A 16 9.47 -13.19 -25.50
C LYS A 16 9.59 -14.67 -25.90
N LYS A 17 8.48 -15.40 -25.98
CA LYS A 17 8.46 -16.84 -26.28
C LYS A 17 7.79 -17.16 -27.60
N THR A 18 6.81 -16.37 -28.02
CA THR A 18 6.03 -16.58 -29.23
C THR A 18 5.36 -15.30 -29.70
N ASN A 19 5.22 -15.17 -31.01
CA ASN A 19 4.42 -14.10 -31.64
C ASN A 19 2.97 -14.53 -31.93
N ASN A 20 2.62 -15.78 -31.61
CA ASN A 20 1.27 -16.30 -31.85
C ASN A 20 0.37 -16.05 -30.63
N PHE A 21 -0.02 -14.80 -30.40
CA PHE A 21 -1.00 -14.41 -29.39
C PHE A 21 -1.72 -13.12 -29.81
N LEU A 22 -2.87 -12.87 -29.22
CA LEU A 22 -3.70 -11.69 -29.45
C LEU A 22 -4.20 -11.13 -28.11
N ILE A 23 -4.13 -9.81 -27.95
CA ILE A 23 -4.74 -9.10 -26.85
C ILE A 23 -6.01 -8.41 -27.35
N LEU A 24 -7.15 -8.73 -26.76
CA LEU A 24 -8.45 -8.12 -27.09
C LEU A 24 -8.77 -7.07 -26.02
N GLU A 25 -9.10 -5.86 -26.44
CA GLU A 25 -9.56 -4.76 -25.60
C GLU A 25 -10.93 -4.28 -26.09
N SER A 26 -11.83 -4.02 -25.13
CA SER A 26 -13.19 -3.58 -25.41
C SER A 26 -13.33 -2.06 -25.61
N LYS A 27 -12.33 -1.29 -25.19
CA LYS A 27 -12.31 0.16 -25.27
C LYS A 27 -11.35 0.63 -26.36
N ASP A 28 -11.56 1.85 -26.85
CA ASP A 28 -10.68 2.48 -27.86
C ASP A 28 -9.30 2.87 -27.30
N LYS A 29 -9.15 2.91 -25.95
CA LYS A 29 -7.89 3.26 -25.29
C LYS A 29 -7.33 2.08 -24.51
N LEU A 30 -6.02 1.85 -24.68
CA LEU A 30 -5.24 0.89 -23.89
C LEU A 30 -4.91 1.46 -22.50
N GLY A 31 -4.43 0.61 -21.58
CA GLY A 31 -3.98 1.00 -20.25
C GLY A 31 -4.99 0.75 -19.13
N GLY A 32 -6.25 0.46 -19.46
CA GLY A 32 -7.28 0.13 -18.48
C GLY A 32 -7.59 1.31 -17.55
N ILE A 33 -7.30 1.13 -16.24
CA ILE A 33 -7.47 2.18 -15.23
C ILE A 33 -6.27 3.15 -15.14
N ILE A 34 -5.14 2.83 -15.76
CA ILE A 34 -3.97 3.73 -15.81
C ILE A 34 -4.19 4.68 -16.98
N GLN A 35 -4.72 5.86 -16.69
CA GLN A 35 -5.00 6.88 -17.69
C GLN A 35 -4.64 8.25 -17.18
N THR A 36 -3.95 9.00 -18.04
CA THR A 36 -3.56 10.38 -17.82
C THR A 36 -4.35 11.27 -18.75
N ASN A 37 -4.93 12.34 -18.24
CA ASN A 37 -5.48 13.43 -19.03
C ASN A 37 -4.59 14.65 -18.91
N ILE A 38 -4.31 15.27 -20.06
CA ILE A 38 -3.55 16.52 -20.12
C ILE A 38 -4.52 17.58 -20.63
N GLU A 39 -4.84 18.52 -19.77
CA GLU A 39 -5.76 19.62 -20.10
C GLU A 39 -5.09 20.94 -19.73
N GLN A 40 -4.95 21.82 -20.71
CA GLN A 40 -4.17 23.05 -20.60
C GLN A 40 -2.75 22.74 -20.11
N ASN A 41 -2.37 23.20 -18.91
CA ASN A 41 -1.06 22.95 -18.28
C ASN A 41 -1.13 21.96 -17.11
N TYR A 42 -2.24 21.21 -16.96
CA TYR A 42 -2.43 20.27 -15.88
C TYR A 42 -2.34 18.82 -16.36
N ILE A 43 -1.64 18.00 -15.59
CA ILE A 43 -1.59 16.55 -15.78
C ILE A 43 -2.46 15.93 -14.70
N CYS A 44 -3.55 15.28 -15.11
CA CYS A 44 -4.51 14.64 -14.22
C CYS A 44 -4.49 13.13 -14.40
N GLU A 45 -4.09 12.43 -13.36
CA GLU A 45 -4.13 10.97 -13.33
C GLU A 45 -5.49 10.48 -12.85
N TYR A 46 -6.17 9.63 -13.64
CA TYR A 46 -7.46 9.05 -13.27
C TYR A 46 -7.35 7.75 -12.48
N GLY A 47 -6.17 7.19 -12.37
CA GLY A 47 -5.91 5.93 -11.71
C GLY A 47 -4.61 5.94 -10.90
N PRO A 48 -3.92 4.78 -10.82
CA PRO A 48 -2.63 4.67 -10.14
C PRO A 48 -1.60 5.60 -10.79
N ASN A 49 -0.93 6.39 -9.97
CA ASN A 49 0.09 7.36 -10.38
C ASN A 49 1.50 6.99 -9.89
N THR A 50 1.64 5.88 -9.21
CA THR A 50 2.92 5.42 -8.67
C THR A 50 3.09 3.92 -8.88
N VAL A 51 4.34 3.48 -9.06
CA VAL A 51 4.71 2.07 -9.16
C VAL A 51 5.75 1.74 -8.09
N LEU A 52 5.62 0.55 -7.50
CA LEU A 52 6.61 0.02 -6.55
C LEU A 52 7.63 -0.85 -7.30
N LEU A 53 8.90 -0.49 -7.22
CA LEU A 53 10.02 -1.23 -7.82
C LEU A 53 10.53 -2.35 -6.89
N ASN A 54 9.62 -3.09 -6.29
CA ASN A 54 9.92 -4.10 -5.28
C ASN A 54 9.91 -5.54 -5.81
N ASN A 55 9.72 -5.73 -7.11
CA ASN A 55 9.79 -7.04 -7.74
C ASN A 55 10.55 -7.00 -9.09
N GLU A 56 11.21 -8.11 -9.43
CA GLU A 56 12.06 -8.20 -10.61
C GLU A 56 11.26 -8.10 -11.92
N ALA A 57 10.06 -8.68 -11.99
CA ALA A 57 9.24 -8.61 -13.20
C ALA A 57 8.86 -7.16 -13.57
N THR A 58 8.59 -6.31 -12.56
CA THR A 58 8.34 -4.88 -12.80
C THR A 58 9.58 -4.18 -13.34
N LYS A 59 10.75 -4.46 -12.77
CA LYS A 59 12.01 -3.88 -13.23
C LYS A 59 12.35 -4.34 -14.65
N GLU A 60 12.10 -5.61 -14.95
CA GLU A 60 12.32 -6.18 -16.27
C GLU A 60 11.48 -5.49 -17.35
N ILE A 61 10.17 -5.30 -17.10
CA ILE A 61 9.30 -4.56 -18.05
C ILE A 61 9.80 -3.13 -18.26
N ILE A 62 10.18 -2.43 -17.19
CA ILE A 62 10.70 -1.06 -17.25
C ILE A 62 11.99 -1.02 -18.07
N SER A 63 12.88 -2.00 -17.88
CA SER A 63 14.13 -2.14 -18.63
C SER A 63 13.86 -2.37 -20.11
N ASP A 64 13.02 -3.33 -20.43
CA ASP A 64 12.68 -3.70 -21.80
C ASP A 64 11.99 -2.56 -22.57
N CYS A 65 11.26 -1.72 -21.86
CA CYS A 65 10.65 -0.51 -22.42
C CYS A 65 11.59 0.71 -22.44
N ASN A 66 12.84 0.61 -21.98
CA ASN A 66 13.81 1.70 -21.87
C ASN A 66 13.29 2.89 -21.05
N LEU A 67 12.58 2.62 -19.93
CA LEU A 67 11.92 3.64 -19.14
C LEU A 67 12.68 4.05 -17.87
N PHE A 68 13.83 3.43 -17.54
CA PHE A 68 14.56 3.74 -16.31
C PHE A 68 14.93 5.21 -16.16
N GLU A 69 15.36 5.86 -17.25
CA GLU A 69 15.73 7.27 -17.23
C GLU A 69 14.53 8.22 -17.09
N ARG A 70 13.32 7.72 -17.31
CA ARG A 70 12.08 8.48 -17.17
C ARG A 70 11.42 8.35 -15.80
N ILE A 71 11.99 7.53 -14.92
CA ILE A 71 11.44 7.33 -13.57
C ILE A 71 11.70 8.56 -12.73
N ILE A 72 10.64 9.12 -12.17
CA ILE A 72 10.72 10.21 -11.20
C ILE A 72 10.64 9.61 -9.79
N TYR A 73 11.71 9.73 -9.04
CA TYR A 73 11.75 9.29 -7.65
C TYR A 73 11.29 10.42 -6.72
N PRO A 74 10.51 10.10 -5.67
CA PRO A 74 10.22 11.09 -4.65
C PRO A 74 11.51 11.53 -3.94
N SER A 75 11.62 12.80 -3.57
CA SER A 75 12.75 13.24 -2.76
C SER A 75 12.80 12.48 -1.43
N ILE A 76 14.00 12.11 -0.98
CA ILE A 76 14.22 11.32 0.24
C ILE A 76 13.57 11.98 1.47
N ASN A 77 13.61 13.31 1.54
CA ASN A 77 13.02 14.06 2.65
C ASN A 77 11.48 14.05 2.61
N ASN A 78 10.88 14.10 1.43
CA ASN A 78 9.42 14.10 1.28
C ASN A 78 8.83 12.69 1.41
N ALA A 79 9.55 11.66 0.98
CA ALA A 79 9.11 10.27 1.09
C ALA A 79 8.90 9.80 2.54
N LYS A 80 9.63 10.40 3.49
CA LYS A 80 9.54 10.09 4.93
C LYS A 80 8.43 10.86 5.65
N ASN A 81 7.82 11.86 5.03
CA ASN A 81 6.78 12.66 5.66
C ASN A 81 5.40 12.20 5.19
N ARG A 82 4.62 11.65 6.11
CA ARG A 82 3.24 11.24 5.91
C ARG A 82 2.35 12.06 6.83
N PHE A 83 1.23 12.52 6.31
CA PHE A 83 0.30 13.35 7.06
C PHE A 83 -1.11 12.79 6.97
N VAL A 84 -1.87 12.97 8.04
CA VAL A 84 -3.32 12.72 8.06
C VAL A 84 -4.06 14.00 8.46
N PHE A 85 -5.23 14.17 7.90
CA PHE A 85 -6.15 15.22 8.35
C PHE A 85 -7.01 14.66 9.48
N ASN A 86 -6.86 15.23 10.67
CA ASN A 86 -7.57 14.80 11.87
C ASN A 86 -7.95 16.02 12.71
N ASN A 87 -9.22 16.10 13.15
CA ASN A 87 -9.72 17.21 13.96
C ASN A 87 -9.39 18.60 13.39
N ASN A 88 -9.66 18.80 12.09
CA ASN A 88 -9.39 20.05 11.34
C ASN A 88 -7.91 20.46 11.33
N LYS A 89 -6.97 19.53 11.57
CA LYS A 89 -5.53 19.78 11.52
C LYS A 89 -4.82 18.72 10.71
N ILE A 90 -3.83 19.16 9.95
CA ILE A 90 -2.88 18.26 9.28
C ILE A 90 -1.86 17.83 10.33
N THR A 91 -1.80 16.53 10.60
CA THR A 91 -0.91 15.98 11.64
C THR A 91 0.01 14.94 11.02
N LYS A 92 1.30 15.03 11.33
CA LYS A 92 2.30 14.07 10.85
C LYS A 92 2.05 12.68 11.46
N ILE A 93 2.10 11.65 10.64
CA ILE A 93 2.07 10.26 11.09
C ILE A 93 3.40 9.93 11.74
N PRO A 94 3.41 9.37 12.97
CA PRO A 94 4.64 8.93 13.61
C PRO A 94 5.24 7.74 12.85
N LEU A 95 6.54 7.76 12.60
CA LEU A 95 7.28 6.68 11.94
C LEU A 95 8.30 6.03 12.88
N THR A 96 8.64 6.68 13.98
CA THR A 96 9.59 6.17 14.97
C THR A 96 8.92 5.93 16.32
N PRO A 97 9.43 5.03 17.17
CA PRO A 97 8.89 4.80 18.51
C PRO A 97 8.77 6.08 19.34
N ILE A 98 9.76 6.98 19.25
CA ILE A 98 9.76 8.26 19.97
C ILE A 98 8.63 9.17 19.45
N GLU A 99 8.42 9.23 18.15
CA GLU A 99 7.32 9.98 17.55
C GLU A 99 5.95 9.40 17.97
N PHE A 100 5.83 8.07 18.11
CA PHE A 100 4.61 7.43 18.63
C PHE A 100 4.29 7.85 20.07
N ILE A 101 5.29 7.98 20.90
CA ILE A 101 5.09 8.47 22.29
C ILE A 101 4.62 9.92 22.28
N LYS A 102 5.21 10.77 21.43
CA LYS A 102 4.95 12.22 21.37
C LYS A 102 3.71 12.62 20.60
N THR A 103 3.20 11.76 19.69
CA THR A 103 2.08 12.13 18.81
C THR A 103 0.81 12.46 19.59
N SER A 104 0.08 13.47 19.13
CA SER A 104 -1.27 13.80 19.60
C SER A 104 -2.37 12.99 18.92
N LEU A 105 -2.02 12.18 17.88
CA LEU A 105 -2.98 11.36 17.15
C LEU A 105 -3.60 10.26 18.01
N LEU A 106 -2.84 9.73 18.97
CA LEU A 106 -3.25 8.62 19.81
C LEU A 106 -3.39 9.03 21.27
N SER A 107 -4.46 8.57 21.89
CA SER A 107 -4.66 8.69 23.33
C SER A 107 -3.60 7.89 24.11
N ILE A 108 -3.42 8.23 25.38
CA ILE A 108 -2.52 7.52 26.30
C ILE A 108 -2.88 6.03 26.34
N ASN A 109 -4.18 5.69 26.44
CA ASN A 109 -4.64 4.30 26.45
C ASN A 109 -4.26 3.52 25.18
N SER A 110 -4.30 4.17 24.00
CA SER A 110 -3.89 3.53 22.76
C SER A 110 -2.37 3.34 22.69
N LYS A 111 -1.61 4.25 23.25
CA LYS A 111 -0.14 4.11 23.36
C LYS A 111 0.22 2.93 24.27
N PHE A 112 -0.48 2.72 25.38
CA PHE A 112 -0.31 1.53 26.22
C PHE A 112 -0.64 0.24 25.47
N LYS A 113 -1.74 0.19 24.71
CA LYS A 113 -2.07 -0.99 23.89
C LYS A 113 -0.99 -1.30 22.86
N LEU A 114 -0.40 -0.28 22.26
CA LEU A 114 0.71 -0.46 21.32
C LEU A 114 1.93 -1.10 22.02
N PHE A 115 2.25 -0.63 23.23
CA PHE A 115 3.37 -1.13 24.02
C PHE A 115 3.18 -2.59 24.43
N PHE A 116 1.96 -3.01 24.75
CA PHE A 116 1.62 -4.38 25.15
C PHE A 116 1.12 -5.27 24.00
N GLU A 117 1.28 -4.86 22.75
CA GLU A 117 0.86 -5.63 21.57
C GLU A 117 1.45 -7.04 21.54
N PHE A 118 2.65 -7.23 22.04
CA PHE A 118 3.34 -8.53 22.07
C PHE A 118 2.65 -9.57 22.94
N LEU A 119 1.75 -9.18 23.85
CA LEU A 119 0.95 -10.08 24.69
C LEU A 119 -0.32 -10.58 23.97
N VAL A 120 -0.68 -9.96 22.84
CA VAL A 120 -1.90 -10.33 22.10
C VAL A 120 -1.68 -11.65 21.37
N PRO A 121 -2.56 -12.66 21.55
CA PRO A 121 -2.44 -13.93 20.85
C PRO A 121 -2.50 -13.80 19.33
N ARG A 122 -1.75 -14.66 18.63
CA ARG A 122 -1.76 -14.74 17.16
C ARG A 122 -3.16 -15.01 16.61
N HIS A 123 -3.42 -14.50 15.41
CA HIS A 123 -4.60 -14.90 14.66
C HIS A 123 -4.41 -16.30 14.07
N LYS A 124 -5.36 -17.19 14.37
CA LYS A 124 -5.34 -18.58 13.85
C LYS A 124 -5.87 -18.69 12.43
N LYS A 125 -6.71 -17.76 12.03
CA LYS A 125 -7.34 -17.72 10.69
C LYS A 125 -7.23 -16.30 10.12
N ASN A 126 -7.26 -16.20 8.79
CA ASN A 126 -7.32 -14.90 8.13
C ASN A 126 -8.58 -14.13 8.60
N ASP A 127 -8.40 -12.84 8.81
CA ASP A 127 -9.43 -11.93 9.29
C ASP A 127 -9.42 -10.64 8.46
N THR A 128 -10.37 -9.77 8.71
CA THR A 128 -10.40 -8.44 8.11
C THR A 128 -9.26 -7.57 8.65
N VAL A 129 -8.86 -6.56 7.87
CA VAL A 129 -7.88 -5.56 8.32
C VAL A 129 -8.37 -4.88 9.60
N PHE A 130 -9.68 -4.59 9.68
CA PHE A 130 -10.30 -4.01 10.87
C PHE A 130 -10.07 -4.87 12.12
N ASN A 131 -10.45 -6.14 12.08
CA ASN A 131 -10.34 -7.05 13.22
C ASN A 131 -8.87 -7.31 13.59
N PHE A 132 -8.02 -7.54 12.59
CA PHE A 132 -6.60 -7.79 12.78
C PHE A 132 -5.90 -6.65 13.51
N ILE A 133 -6.10 -5.43 13.06
CA ILE A 133 -5.47 -4.25 13.64
C ILE A 133 -6.12 -3.87 14.98
N SER A 134 -7.46 -3.87 15.04
CA SER A 134 -8.17 -3.43 16.26
C SER A 134 -7.92 -4.35 17.45
N LYS A 135 -7.75 -5.65 17.20
CA LYS A 135 -7.41 -6.61 18.26
C LYS A 135 -6.01 -6.34 18.85
N ARG A 136 -5.03 -5.99 17.99
CA ARG A 136 -3.64 -5.80 18.40
C ARG A 136 -3.35 -4.41 18.94
N PHE A 137 -3.78 -3.40 18.21
CA PHE A 137 -3.41 -2.01 18.48
C PHE A 137 -4.59 -1.17 19.00
N GLY A 138 -5.79 -1.72 18.95
CA GLY A 138 -7.00 -1.02 19.35
C GLY A 138 -7.68 -0.25 18.21
N LYS A 139 -8.97 0.06 18.42
CA LYS A 139 -9.81 0.72 17.43
C LYS A 139 -9.31 2.13 17.07
N GLU A 140 -8.82 2.89 18.04
CA GLU A 140 -8.33 4.25 17.79
C GLU A 140 -7.13 4.26 16.83
N PHE A 141 -6.19 3.34 17.03
CA PHE A 141 -5.06 3.16 16.10
C PHE A 141 -5.53 2.80 14.69
N HIS A 142 -6.48 1.88 14.60
CA HIS A 142 -7.09 1.52 13.33
C HIS A 142 -7.72 2.73 12.64
N ASP A 143 -8.60 3.46 13.34
CA ASP A 143 -9.39 4.53 12.74
C ASP A 143 -8.54 5.76 12.34
N LYS A 144 -7.54 6.10 13.15
CA LYS A 144 -6.73 7.32 12.95
C LYS A 144 -5.50 7.12 12.07
N LEU A 145 -4.96 5.91 11.96
CA LEU A 145 -3.74 5.63 11.22
C LEU A 145 -3.96 4.66 10.06
N VAL A 146 -4.66 3.53 10.32
CA VAL A 146 -4.78 2.48 9.30
C VAL A 146 -5.86 2.82 8.28
N VAL A 147 -6.99 3.37 8.68
CA VAL A 147 -8.06 3.77 7.74
C VAL A 147 -7.55 4.81 6.74
N PRO A 148 -6.94 5.95 7.14
CA PRO A 148 -6.41 6.91 6.19
C PRO A 148 -5.36 6.31 5.24
N PHE A 149 -4.48 5.44 5.76
CA PHE A 149 -3.47 4.76 4.97
C PHE A 149 -4.10 3.84 3.91
N ILE A 150 -5.03 2.97 4.32
CA ILE A 150 -5.71 2.03 3.42
C ILE A 150 -6.57 2.77 2.39
N THR A 151 -7.30 3.79 2.81
CA THR A 151 -8.13 4.58 1.90
C THR A 151 -7.28 5.34 0.88
N GLY A 152 -6.16 5.93 1.32
CA GLY A 152 -5.27 6.69 0.44
C GLY A 152 -4.51 5.85 -0.58
N ILE A 153 -4.20 4.58 -0.27
CA ILE A 153 -3.44 3.70 -1.17
C ILE A 153 -4.35 2.79 -1.99
N TYR A 154 -5.37 2.20 -1.36
CA TYR A 154 -6.19 1.16 -1.97
C TYR A 154 -7.63 1.61 -2.27
N ALA A 155 -8.04 2.81 -1.87
CA ALA A 155 -9.45 3.25 -1.86
C ALA A 155 -10.37 2.18 -1.23
N GLY A 156 -9.87 1.43 -0.25
CA GLY A 156 -10.44 0.19 0.25
C GLY A 156 -11.19 0.35 1.57
N ASN A 157 -12.05 -0.62 1.86
CA ASN A 157 -12.77 -0.72 3.12
C ASN A 157 -12.13 -1.78 4.03
N THR A 158 -11.53 -1.37 5.13
CA THR A 158 -10.82 -2.25 6.08
C THR A 158 -11.66 -3.37 6.67
N LYS A 159 -12.99 -3.20 6.74
CA LYS A 159 -13.93 -4.24 7.20
C LYS A 159 -14.21 -5.33 6.17
N ARG A 160 -13.83 -5.12 4.91
CA ARG A 160 -14.01 -6.05 3.80
C ARG A 160 -12.70 -6.58 3.21
N MET A 161 -11.58 -5.99 3.60
CA MET A 161 -10.25 -6.37 3.10
C MET A 161 -9.63 -7.42 4.00
N SER A 162 -9.02 -8.43 3.39
CA SER A 162 -8.27 -9.49 4.06
C SER A 162 -6.95 -8.96 4.61
N ALA A 163 -6.70 -9.12 5.90
CA ALA A 163 -5.43 -8.72 6.52
C ALA A 163 -4.23 -9.47 5.92
N LYS A 164 -4.37 -10.77 5.71
CA LYS A 164 -3.32 -11.63 5.13
C LYS A 164 -2.84 -11.15 3.76
N HIS A 165 -3.74 -10.64 2.93
CA HIS A 165 -3.41 -10.20 1.57
C HIS A 165 -3.06 -8.71 1.49
N SER A 166 -3.80 -7.85 2.22
CA SER A 166 -3.60 -6.40 2.17
C SER A 166 -2.45 -5.91 3.04
N LEU A 167 -2.17 -6.60 4.15
CA LEU A 167 -1.09 -6.27 5.09
C LEU A 167 -0.11 -7.45 5.23
N LYS A 168 0.28 -8.04 4.10
CA LYS A 168 1.06 -9.28 4.04
C LYS A 168 2.29 -9.29 4.96
N ASN A 169 3.06 -8.21 4.99
CA ASN A 169 4.26 -8.13 5.83
C ASN A 169 3.91 -8.16 7.33
N LEU A 170 2.90 -7.38 7.74
CA LEU A 170 2.46 -7.36 9.15
C LEU A 170 1.87 -8.69 9.57
N TRP A 171 1.10 -9.33 8.69
CA TRP A 171 0.60 -10.68 8.90
C TRP A 171 1.73 -11.68 9.09
N ASN A 172 2.73 -11.67 8.22
CA ASN A 172 3.88 -12.57 8.30
C ASN A 172 4.70 -12.34 9.57
N TYR A 173 4.88 -11.09 10.01
CA TYR A 173 5.54 -10.78 11.28
C TYR A 173 4.79 -11.38 12.46
N GLU A 174 3.47 -11.22 12.50
CA GLU A 174 2.66 -11.86 13.53
C GLU A 174 2.80 -13.38 13.52
N GLN A 175 2.70 -14.00 12.33
CA GLN A 175 2.79 -15.46 12.23
C GLN A 175 4.18 -15.99 12.61
N LYS A 176 5.25 -15.30 12.28
CA LYS A 176 6.62 -15.72 12.56
C LYS A 176 7.04 -15.44 14.00
N TYR A 177 6.78 -14.23 14.47
CA TYR A 177 7.31 -13.74 15.75
C TYR A 177 6.26 -13.67 16.89
N GLY A 178 4.98 -13.94 16.60
CA GLY A 178 3.87 -13.80 17.55
C GLY A 178 3.43 -12.36 17.79
N SER A 179 4.14 -11.39 17.22
CA SER A 179 3.93 -9.97 17.41
C SER A 179 4.38 -9.21 16.16
N ILE A 180 3.62 -8.20 15.78
CA ILE A 180 3.99 -7.30 14.70
C ILE A 180 5.17 -6.42 15.14
N THR A 181 5.09 -5.89 16.35
CA THR A 181 6.14 -5.01 16.92
C THR A 181 7.49 -5.72 16.99
N LYS A 182 7.54 -6.96 17.46
CA LYS A 182 8.76 -7.78 17.45
C LYS A 182 9.30 -8.00 16.05
N GLY A 183 8.42 -8.27 15.09
CA GLY A 183 8.82 -8.49 13.71
C GLY A 183 9.35 -7.25 12.98
N ILE A 184 8.99 -6.05 13.41
CA ILE A 184 9.50 -4.79 12.84
C ILE A 184 10.89 -4.43 13.39
N ILE A 185 11.19 -4.83 14.63
CA ILE A 185 12.46 -4.49 15.32
C ILE A 185 13.59 -5.43 14.90
N GLN A 186 13.28 -6.63 14.39
CA GLN A 186 14.25 -7.58 13.84
C GLN A 186 14.57 -7.35 12.35
#